data_73fcbeacafdb2a07d70a922f945c9e86
#
_entry.id   73fcbeacafdb2a07d70a922f945c9e86
#
_cell.length_a   1.000
_cell.length_b   1.000
_cell.length_c   1.000
_cell.angle_alpha   90.00
_cell.angle_beta   90.00
_cell.angle_gamma   90.00
#
_symmetry.space_group_name_H-M   'P 1'
#
loop_
_entity.id
_entity.type
_entity.pdbx_description
1 polymer ?
#
loop_
_entity_poly.entity_id
_entity_poly.type
_entity_poly.pdbx_seq_one_letter_code
_entity_poly.pdbx_strand_id
1 'polypeptide(L)'
;PVHDEVTVALIGGGFAGLVTGARLKQAGIDDVRIVEGGGDVGGAWYWNRYPGAMCDTAAMIYLPLLEETGHMPSMKYVFAPEIFGHAQRIAKQYGLYDNALFSTAVTGLRWDDDRSRWVVTTDRGDEFLAKYVAMGTGPLHRPKLPGIPGIETFGGHCFHTSRWDYAYTGGSPAG
;
A
#
# COMPACT_ATOMS: atom_id res chain seq x y z
N PRO A 1 13.12 -1.41 -16.44
CA PRO A 1 13.09 -2.62 -15.62
C PRO A 1 14.29 -2.69 -14.68
N VAL A 2 14.07 -3.22 -13.48
CA VAL A 2 15.09 -3.41 -12.45
C VAL A 2 15.58 -4.86 -12.51
N HIS A 3 16.91 -5.05 -12.44
CA HIS A 3 17.57 -6.36 -12.51
C HIS A 3 18.74 -6.38 -11.51
N ASP A 4 18.43 -6.36 -10.22
CA ASP A 4 19.42 -6.30 -9.13
C ASP A 4 19.06 -7.28 -8.00
N GLU A 5 19.61 -7.08 -6.82
CA GLU A 5 19.32 -7.88 -5.62
C GLU A 5 19.02 -6.95 -4.44
N VAL A 6 18.09 -7.36 -3.59
CA VAL A 6 17.80 -6.71 -2.32
C VAL A 6 17.76 -7.72 -1.18
N THR A 7 18.02 -7.26 0.04
CA THR A 7 17.93 -8.14 1.22
C THR A 7 16.48 -8.50 1.51
N VAL A 8 15.55 -7.53 1.50
CA VAL A 8 14.14 -7.78 1.77
C VAL A 8 13.25 -7.10 0.75
N ALA A 9 12.41 -7.87 0.08
CA ALA A 9 11.31 -7.35 -0.73
C ALA A 9 10.01 -7.34 0.09
N LEU A 10 9.39 -6.17 0.23
CA LEU A 10 8.09 -5.96 0.87
C LEU A 10 7.02 -5.82 -0.21
N ILE A 11 6.11 -6.78 -0.30
CA ILE A 11 5.05 -6.77 -1.30
C ILE A 11 3.81 -6.09 -0.73
N GLY A 12 3.64 -4.83 -1.09
CA GLY A 12 2.59 -3.95 -0.61
C GLY A 12 3.10 -2.82 0.27
N GLY A 13 2.71 -1.59 -0.05
CA GLY A 13 3.06 -0.34 0.65
C GLY A 13 1.99 0.14 1.65
N GLY A 14 1.09 -0.74 2.10
CA GLY A 14 0.16 -0.47 3.19
C GLY A 14 0.83 -0.53 4.56
N PHE A 15 0.06 -0.37 5.65
CA PHE A 15 0.63 -0.36 7.00
C PHE A 15 1.44 -1.61 7.35
N ALA A 16 1.06 -2.79 6.85
CA ALA A 16 1.86 -4.00 7.09
C ALA A 16 3.26 -3.88 6.50
N GLY A 17 3.39 -3.45 5.25
CA GLY A 17 4.70 -3.22 4.61
C GLY A 17 5.48 -2.09 5.28
N LEU A 18 4.81 -0.98 5.60
CA LEU A 18 5.44 0.18 6.24
C LEU A 18 5.98 -0.13 7.63
N VAL A 19 5.20 -0.83 8.48
CA VAL A 19 5.65 -1.24 9.81
C VAL A 19 6.80 -2.23 9.72
N THR A 20 6.70 -3.21 8.82
CA THR A 20 7.79 -4.17 8.59
C THR A 20 9.05 -3.45 8.14
N GLY A 21 8.97 -2.55 7.16
CA GLY A 21 10.11 -1.77 6.68
C GLY A 21 10.73 -0.90 7.77
N ALA A 22 9.90 -0.20 8.55
CA ALA A 22 10.37 0.63 9.67
C ALA A 22 11.12 -0.21 10.73
N ARG A 23 10.59 -1.37 11.10
CA ARG A 23 11.24 -2.26 12.09
C ARG A 23 12.53 -2.89 11.55
N LEU A 24 12.58 -3.23 10.26
CA LEU A 24 13.82 -3.68 9.61
C LEU A 24 14.90 -2.59 9.64
N LYS A 25 14.56 -1.35 9.27
CA LYS A 25 15.48 -0.20 9.35
C LYS A 25 15.97 0.04 10.78
N GLN A 26 15.10 -0.03 11.78
CA GLN A 26 15.50 0.08 13.18
C GLN A 26 16.43 -1.06 13.64
N ALA A 27 16.31 -2.23 13.04
CA ALA A 27 17.19 -3.38 13.30
C ALA A 27 18.51 -3.33 12.49
N GLY A 28 18.77 -2.27 11.74
CA GLY A 28 19.98 -2.11 10.93
C GLY A 28 19.94 -2.85 9.58
N ILE A 29 18.76 -3.25 9.12
CA ILE A 29 18.56 -3.85 7.79
C ILE A 29 18.06 -2.76 6.85
N ASP A 30 18.99 -2.12 6.14
CA ASP A 30 18.70 -0.94 5.32
C ASP A 30 18.33 -1.27 3.88
N ASP A 31 18.74 -2.42 3.37
CA ASP A 31 18.48 -2.85 2.01
C ASP A 31 17.10 -3.50 1.90
N VAL A 32 16.09 -2.65 1.81
CA VAL A 32 14.65 -3.00 1.77
C VAL A 32 14.02 -2.33 0.55
N ARG A 33 13.21 -3.09 -0.20
CA ARG A 33 12.43 -2.58 -1.33
C ARG A 33 10.94 -2.82 -1.12
N ILE A 34 10.14 -1.77 -1.20
CA ILE A 34 8.68 -1.88 -1.31
C ILE A 34 8.31 -2.03 -2.79
N VAL A 35 7.44 -2.98 -3.12
CA VAL A 35 6.77 -3.08 -4.42
C VAL A 35 5.27 -2.87 -4.19
N GLU A 36 4.73 -1.78 -4.74
CA GLU A 36 3.36 -1.32 -4.50
C GLU A 36 2.62 -1.07 -5.82
N GLY A 37 1.43 -1.67 -5.95
CA GLY A 37 0.56 -1.48 -7.13
C GLY A 37 -0.05 -0.09 -7.23
N GLY A 38 -0.17 0.63 -6.13
CA GLY A 38 -0.58 2.04 -6.10
C GLY A 38 0.56 2.99 -6.51
N GLY A 39 0.20 4.24 -6.80
CA GLY A 39 1.17 5.29 -7.11
C GLY A 39 1.86 5.88 -5.87
N ASP A 40 1.50 5.44 -4.67
CA ASP A 40 2.08 5.86 -3.40
C ASP A 40 1.84 4.78 -2.33
N VAL A 41 2.48 4.92 -1.18
CA VAL A 41 2.20 4.13 0.02
C VAL A 41 0.77 4.37 0.52
N GLY A 42 0.33 3.59 1.52
CA GLY A 42 -0.97 3.78 2.18
C GLY A 42 -1.94 2.63 2.00
N GLY A 43 -1.71 1.74 1.02
CA GLY A 43 -2.53 0.55 0.81
C GLY A 43 -4.02 0.88 0.67
N ALA A 44 -4.86 0.35 1.56
CA ALA A 44 -6.31 0.62 1.55
C ALA A 44 -6.63 2.13 1.55
N TRP A 45 -5.83 2.96 2.18
CA TRP A 45 -6.05 4.41 2.29
C TRP A 45 -5.53 5.20 1.09
N TYR A 46 -4.68 4.61 0.28
CA TYR A 46 -4.37 5.11 -1.06
C TYR A 46 -5.54 4.87 -2.02
N TRP A 47 -6.19 3.71 -1.95
CA TRP A 47 -7.26 3.33 -2.86
C TRP A 47 -8.63 3.86 -2.46
N ASN A 48 -8.94 3.91 -1.15
CA ASN A 48 -10.25 4.29 -0.63
C ASN A 48 -10.26 5.75 -0.18
N ARG A 49 -10.34 6.65 -1.14
CA ARG A 49 -10.33 8.10 -0.96
C ARG A 49 -11.64 8.76 -1.38
N TYR A 50 -12.77 8.09 -1.16
CA TYR A 50 -14.09 8.65 -1.39
C TYR A 50 -14.46 9.68 -0.31
N PRO A 51 -15.43 10.62 -0.60
CA PRO A 51 -15.85 11.62 0.38
C PRO A 51 -16.33 10.99 1.69
N GLY A 52 -15.83 11.49 2.82
CA GLY A 52 -16.20 10.99 4.15
C GLY A 52 -15.58 9.64 4.53
N ALA A 53 -14.65 9.10 3.73
CA ALA A 53 -13.93 7.87 4.10
C ALA A 53 -13.20 8.06 5.43
N MET A 54 -13.44 7.15 6.39
CA MET A 54 -12.84 7.18 7.71
C MET A 54 -12.69 5.78 8.29
N CYS A 55 -11.89 5.64 9.35
CA CYS A 55 -11.76 4.40 10.08
C CYS A 55 -12.75 4.35 11.25
N ASP A 56 -13.41 3.20 11.44
CA ASP A 56 -14.30 2.92 12.57
C ASP A 56 -13.57 2.36 13.80
N THR A 57 -12.25 2.15 13.69
CA THR A 57 -11.38 1.81 14.81
C THR A 57 -10.74 3.08 15.37
N ALA A 58 -10.65 3.18 16.71
CA ALA A 58 -10.03 4.33 17.36
C ALA A 58 -8.59 4.55 16.86
N ALA A 59 -8.28 5.78 16.45
CA ALA A 59 -7.02 6.12 15.80
C ALA A 59 -5.77 5.78 16.62
N MET A 60 -5.85 5.91 17.96
CA MET A 60 -4.77 5.55 18.89
C MET A 60 -4.44 4.04 18.90
N ILE A 61 -5.33 3.20 18.35
CA ILE A 61 -5.12 1.75 18.24
C ILE A 61 -4.80 1.38 16.80
N TYR A 62 -5.46 2.05 15.85
CA TYR A 62 -5.37 1.71 14.44
C TYR A 62 -4.09 2.20 13.77
N LEU A 63 -3.65 3.43 14.08
CA LEU A 63 -2.47 4.02 13.46
C LEU A 63 -1.19 3.48 14.11
N PRO A 64 -0.29 2.84 13.35
CA PRO A 64 0.92 2.30 13.90
C PRO A 64 2.00 3.38 14.08
N LEU A 65 2.99 3.13 14.95
CA LEU A 65 4.18 3.95 15.11
C LEU A 65 3.88 5.42 15.49
N LEU A 66 2.82 5.65 16.29
CA LEU A 66 2.44 7.00 16.73
C LEU A 66 3.53 7.65 17.57
N GLU A 67 4.11 6.92 18.51
CA GLU A 67 5.17 7.41 19.38
C GLU A 67 6.43 7.73 18.57
N GLU A 68 6.84 6.82 17.69
CA GLU A 68 8.05 6.99 16.86
C GLU A 68 7.93 8.15 15.88
N THR A 69 6.74 8.39 15.34
CA THR A 69 6.49 9.48 14.39
C THR A 69 6.12 10.80 15.05
N GLY A 70 5.82 10.78 16.35
CA GLY A 70 5.32 11.93 17.10
C GLY A 70 3.94 12.41 16.62
N HIS A 71 3.18 11.55 15.91
CA HIS A 71 1.87 11.92 15.42
C HIS A 71 0.81 11.75 16.51
N MET A 72 0.05 12.81 16.78
CA MET A 72 -1.14 12.77 17.62
C MET A 72 -2.36 12.84 16.71
N PRO A 73 -3.22 11.79 16.70
CA PRO A 73 -4.44 11.82 15.90
C PRO A 73 -5.36 12.98 16.29
N SER A 74 -5.97 13.63 15.30
CA SER A 74 -6.80 14.81 15.49
C SER A 74 -8.12 14.51 16.23
N MET A 75 -8.60 13.27 16.16
CA MET A 75 -9.82 12.82 16.81
C MET A 75 -9.82 11.30 17.01
N LYS A 76 -10.83 10.80 17.73
CA LYS A 76 -10.95 9.37 18.05
C LYS A 76 -11.06 8.49 16.79
N TYR A 77 -11.83 8.93 15.80
CA TYR A 77 -12.04 8.25 14.51
C TYR A 77 -11.64 9.21 13.40
N VAL A 78 -10.46 9.01 12.84
CA VAL A 78 -9.88 9.95 11.86
C VAL A 78 -10.29 9.62 10.43
N PHE A 79 -10.33 10.65 9.59
CA PHE A 79 -10.65 10.53 8.17
C PHE A 79 -9.47 10.01 7.34
N ALA A 80 -9.78 9.43 6.19
CA ALA A 80 -8.82 8.85 5.26
C ALA A 80 -7.63 9.76 4.91
N PRO A 81 -7.77 11.09 4.68
CA PRO A 81 -6.62 11.95 4.41
C PRO A 81 -5.58 11.97 5.53
N GLU A 82 -6.01 11.95 6.80
CA GLU A 82 -5.08 11.91 7.92
C GLU A 82 -4.37 10.55 8.02
N ILE A 83 -5.10 9.45 7.80
CA ILE A 83 -4.54 8.10 7.83
C ILE A 83 -3.52 7.93 6.69
N PHE A 84 -3.86 8.39 5.49
CA PHE A 84 -2.96 8.38 4.34
C PHE A 84 -1.72 9.24 4.59
N GLY A 85 -1.88 10.46 5.11
CA GLY A 85 -0.76 11.33 5.49
C GLY A 85 0.14 10.71 6.56
N HIS A 86 -0.43 9.92 7.49
CA HIS A 86 0.35 9.18 8.47
C HIS A 86 1.19 8.06 7.82
N ALA A 87 0.62 7.32 6.87
CA ALA A 87 1.37 6.32 6.10
C ALA A 87 2.56 6.94 5.36
N GLN A 88 2.34 8.08 4.72
CA GLN A 88 3.41 8.84 4.05
C GLN A 88 4.48 9.34 5.04
N ARG A 89 4.09 9.76 6.24
CA ARG A 89 5.00 10.17 7.30
C ARG A 89 5.93 9.02 7.72
N ILE A 90 5.38 7.82 7.95
CA ILE A 90 6.16 6.63 8.26
C ILE A 90 7.17 6.34 7.13
N ALA A 91 6.70 6.31 5.88
CA ALA A 91 7.56 6.02 4.74
C ALA A 91 8.72 7.01 4.61
N LYS A 92 8.46 8.32 4.81
CA LYS A 92 9.48 9.38 4.78
C LYS A 92 10.47 9.25 5.92
N GLN A 93 9.97 9.07 7.14
CA GLN A 93 10.82 9.01 8.34
C GLN A 93 11.82 7.85 8.29
N TYR A 94 11.42 6.72 7.72
CA TYR A 94 12.27 5.53 7.63
C TYR A 94 12.94 5.33 6.26
N GLY A 95 12.90 6.33 5.36
CA GLY A 95 13.54 6.25 4.04
C GLY A 95 12.99 5.13 3.16
N LEU A 96 11.71 4.78 3.31
CA LEU A 96 11.11 3.65 2.58
C LEU A 96 10.73 3.99 1.14
N TYR A 97 10.80 5.26 0.76
CA TYR A 97 10.64 5.71 -0.62
C TYR A 97 11.87 5.45 -1.50
N ASP A 98 13.06 5.43 -0.91
CA ASP A 98 14.34 5.50 -1.64
C ASP A 98 14.53 4.35 -2.63
N ASN A 99 14.03 3.17 -2.32
CA ASN A 99 14.13 1.98 -3.17
C ASN A 99 12.75 1.37 -3.49
N ALA A 100 11.68 2.16 -3.45
CA ALA A 100 10.32 1.69 -3.71
C ALA A 100 10.00 1.65 -5.21
N LEU A 101 9.25 0.64 -5.62
CA LEU A 101 8.67 0.52 -6.95
C LEU A 101 7.16 0.73 -6.84
N PHE A 102 6.69 1.91 -7.21
CA PHE A 102 5.27 2.27 -7.25
C PHE A 102 4.65 1.99 -8.62
N SER A 103 3.32 1.94 -8.67
CA SER A 103 2.54 1.57 -9.86
C SER A 103 3.06 0.28 -10.48
N THR A 104 3.43 -0.67 -9.61
CA THR A 104 4.12 -1.91 -9.97
C THR A 104 3.48 -3.09 -9.24
N ALA A 105 2.91 -4.02 -9.99
CA ALA A 105 2.32 -5.23 -9.43
C ALA A 105 3.30 -6.42 -9.54
N VAL A 106 3.52 -7.13 -8.43
CA VAL A 106 4.24 -8.39 -8.46
C VAL A 106 3.38 -9.43 -9.17
N THR A 107 3.92 -10.04 -10.21
CA THR A 107 3.26 -11.07 -11.03
C THR A 107 3.75 -12.48 -10.70
N GLY A 108 4.92 -12.61 -10.10
CA GLY A 108 5.46 -13.90 -9.71
C GLY A 108 6.48 -13.83 -8.57
N LEU A 109 6.47 -14.86 -7.76
CA LEU A 109 7.46 -15.14 -6.72
C LEU A 109 7.90 -16.59 -6.87
N ARG A 110 9.15 -16.82 -7.18
CA ARG A 110 9.73 -18.16 -7.36
C ARG A 110 11.00 -18.29 -6.54
N TRP A 111 11.10 -19.35 -5.76
CA TRP A 111 12.35 -19.68 -5.09
C TRP A 111 13.35 -20.29 -6.07
N ASP A 112 14.58 -19.85 -6.01
CA ASP A 112 15.71 -20.33 -6.77
C ASP A 112 16.69 -21.03 -5.81
N ASP A 113 16.72 -22.35 -5.89
CA ASP A 113 17.54 -23.19 -4.99
C ASP A 113 19.04 -22.97 -5.21
N ASP A 114 19.46 -22.79 -6.45
CA ASP A 114 20.89 -22.63 -6.80
C ASP A 114 21.44 -21.32 -6.23
N ARG A 115 20.63 -20.26 -6.25
CA ARG A 115 20.99 -18.94 -5.74
C ARG A 115 20.62 -18.73 -4.27
N SER A 116 19.77 -19.60 -3.71
CA SER A 116 19.14 -19.42 -2.40
C SER A 116 18.48 -18.04 -2.28
N ARG A 117 17.68 -17.68 -3.29
CA ARG A 117 17.00 -16.39 -3.42
C ARG A 117 15.58 -16.52 -3.98
N TRP A 118 14.74 -15.57 -3.60
CA TRP A 118 13.49 -15.35 -4.29
C TRP A 118 13.73 -14.56 -5.57
N VAL A 119 13.21 -15.05 -6.69
CA VAL A 119 13.08 -14.30 -7.94
C VAL A 119 11.72 -13.61 -7.91
N VAL A 120 11.74 -12.28 -7.95
CA VAL A 120 10.55 -11.44 -7.95
C VAL A 120 10.35 -10.86 -9.34
N THR A 121 9.20 -11.12 -9.96
CA THR A 121 8.84 -10.56 -11.27
C THR A 121 7.66 -9.61 -11.16
N THR A 122 7.62 -8.58 -12.00
CA THR A 122 6.58 -7.56 -12.00
C THR A 122 5.91 -7.38 -13.35
N ASP A 123 4.76 -6.70 -13.38
CA ASP A 123 4.03 -6.33 -14.59
C ASP A 123 4.74 -5.28 -15.46
N ARG A 124 5.83 -4.67 -14.94
CA ARG A 124 6.68 -3.72 -15.68
C ARG A 124 7.89 -4.39 -16.34
N GLY A 125 8.00 -5.70 -16.23
CA GLY A 125 9.14 -6.46 -16.73
C GLY A 125 10.37 -6.43 -15.82
N ASP A 126 10.24 -6.00 -14.57
CA ASP A 126 11.31 -6.13 -13.59
C ASP A 126 11.46 -7.60 -13.20
N GLU A 127 12.71 -8.03 -13.03
CA GLU A 127 13.10 -9.31 -12.42
C GLU A 127 14.29 -9.07 -11.51
N PHE A 128 14.10 -9.18 -10.21
CA PHE A 128 15.16 -8.97 -9.23
C PHE A 128 15.18 -10.07 -8.17
N LEU A 129 16.30 -10.19 -7.47
CA LEU A 129 16.48 -11.18 -6.43
C LEU A 129 16.19 -10.58 -5.05
N ALA A 130 15.63 -11.39 -4.15
CA ALA A 130 15.47 -11.03 -2.75
C ALA A 130 15.86 -12.20 -1.84
N LYS A 131 16.59 -11.90 -0.76
CA LYS A 131 16.91 -12.92 0.24
C LYS A 131 15.68 -13.32 1.03
N TYR A 132 14.83 -12.33 1.35
CA TYR A 132 13.56 -12.51 2.05
C TYR A 132 12.43 -11.79 1.34
N VAL A 133 11.23 -12.33 1.43
CA VAL A 133 10.00 -11.70 0.94
C VAL A 133 9.01 -11.62 2.08
N ALA A 134 8.46 -10.44 2.32
CA ALA A 134 7.36 -10.23 3.26
C ALA A 134 6.11 -9.78 2.49
N MET A 135 4.99 -10.49 2.72
CA MET A 135 3.71 -10.23 2.06
C MET A 135 2.84 -9.31 2.90
N GLY A 136 2.57 -8.10 2.39
CA GLY A 136 1.71 -7.10 3.02
C GLY A 136 0.58 -6.63 2.08
N THR A 137 0.04 -7.52 1.25
CA THR A 137 -0.85 -7.17 0.12
C THR A 137 -2.22 -6.65 0.52
N GLY A 138 -2.73 -6.99 1.71
CA GLY A 138 -4.04 -6.55 2.19
C GLY A 138 -5.23 -7.02 1.31
N PRO A 139 -6.47 -6.94 1.82
CA PRO A 139 -7.65 -7.41 1.10
C PRO A 139 -8.43 -6.29 0.36
N LEU A 140 -8.24 -5.01 0.69
CA LEU A 140 -9.16 -3.91 0.30
C LEU A 140 -8.65 -3.02 -0.84
N HIS A 141 -7.81 -3.54 -1.73
CA HIS A 141 -7.28 -2.80 -2.88
C HIS A 141 -7.91 -3.19 -4.22
N ARG A 142 -8.51 -4.38 -4.31
CA ARG A 142 -9.18 -4.86 -5.52
C ARG A 142 -10.68 -4.68 -5.41
N PRO A 143 -11.30 -3.93 -6.36
CA PRO A 143 -12.74 -3.84 -6.43
C PRO A 143 -13.37 -5.23 -6.61
N LYS A 144 -14.37 -5.55 -5.80
CA LYS A 144 -15.20 -6.72 -5.97
C LYS A 144 -16.65 -6.28 -6.13
N LEU A 145 -17.22 -6.52 -7.29
CA LEU A 145 -18.61 -6.20 -7.54
C LEU A 145 -19.52 -7.24 -6.86
N PRO A 146 -20.66 -6.82 -6.32
CA PRO A 146 -21.66 -7.75 -5.80
C PRO A 146 -22.26 -8.57 -6.94
N GLY A 147 -22.54 -9.85 -6.71
CA GLY A 147 -23.20 -10.73 -7.66
C GLY A 147 -24.72 -10.50 -7.69
N ILE A 148 -25.16 -9.25 -7.91
CA ILE A 148 -26.58 -8.89 -7.94
C ILE A 148 -27.08 -9.04 -9.37
N PRO A 149 -28.13 -9.84 -9.65
CA PRO A 149 -28.71 -9.95 -10.99
C PRO A 149 -29.13 -8.57 -11.51
N GLY A 150 -28.78 -8.26 -12.76
CA GLY A 150 -29.13 -7.00 -13.42
C GLY A 150 -28.12 -5.87 -13.24
N ILE A 151 -27.03 -6.06 -12.46
CA ILE A 151 -25.98 -5.03 -12.30
C ILE A 151 -25.36 -4.65 -13.64
N GLU A 152 -25.24 -5.60 -14.55
CA GLU A 152 -24.68 -5.43 -15.90
C GLU A 152 -25.62 -4.68 -16.84
N THR A 153 -26.89 -4.57 -16.50
CA THR A 153 -27.91 -3.85 -17.31
C THR A 153 -28.28 -2.49 -16.72
N PHE A 154 -27.65 -2.09 -15.61
CA PHE A 154 -27.87 -0.79 -15.01
C PHE A 154 -27.40 0.33 -15.97
N GLY A 155 -28.33 1.18 -16.41
CA GLY A 155 -28.07 2.23 -17.41
C GLY A 155 -27.44 3.52 -16.85
N GLY A 156 -27.20 3.61 -15.55
CA GLY A 156 -26.56 4.76 -14.90
C GLY A 156 -25.06 4.63 -14.82
N HIS A 157 -24.39 5.70 -14.39
CA HIS A 157 -22.95 5.68 -14.11
C HIS A 157 -22.64 4.79 -12.89
N CYS A 158 -21.66 3.90 -13.01
CA CYS A 158 -21.31 2.95 -11.98
C CYS A 158 -19.81 2.94 -11.73
N PHE A 159 -19.40 3.04 -10.49
CA PHE A 159 -18.00 2.94 -10.05
C PHE A 159 -17.92 2.33 -8.64
N HIS A 160 -16.78 1.73 -8.34
CA HIS A 160 -16.52 1.17 -7.01
C HIS A 160 -15.93 2.23 -6.08
N THR A 161 -16.23 2.19 -4.77
CA THR A 161 -15.73 3.15 -3.78
C THR A 161 -14.19 3.28 -3.78
N SER A 162 -13.45 2.19 -3.98
CA SER A 162 -11.98 2.22 -4.10
C SER A 162 -11.47 2.79 -5.44
N ARG A 163 -12.36 3.19 -6.33
CA ARG A 163 -12.11 3.87 -7.60
C ARG A 163 -13.15 4.95 -7.78
N TRP A 164 -13.25 5.83 -6.76
CA TRP A 164 -14.23 6.91 -6.75
C TRP A 164 -14.01 7.86 -7.92
N ASP A 165 -15.07 8.09 -8.69
CA ASP A 165 -15.00 8.90 -9.89
C ASP A 165 -15.31 10.38 -9.59
N TYR A 166 -14.28 11.13 -9.23
CA TYR A 166 -14.38 12.56 -8.99
C TYR A 166 -14.69 13.37 -10.25
N ALA A 167 -14.40 12.87 -11.46
CA ALA A 167 -14.77 13.54 -12.68
C ALA A 167 -16.30 13.57 -12.87
N TYR A 168 -16.96 12.52 -12.40
CA TYR A 168 -18.42 12.43 -12.41
C TYR A 168 -19.09 13.12 -11.22
N THR A 169 -18.56 12.91 -10.01
CA THR A 169 -19.20 13.39 -8.77
C THR A 169 -18.81 14.80 -8.39
N GLY A 170 -17.74 15.33 -8.94
CA GLY A 170 -17.09 16.55 -8.45
C GLY A 170 -16.29 16.34 -7.19
N GLY A 171 -15.60 17.39 -6.70
CA GLY A 171 -14.72 17.32 -5.54
C GLY A 171 -13.31 16.82 -5.86
N SER A 172 -12.58 16.40 -4.84
CA SER A 172 -11.22 15.87 -4.96
C SER A 172 -10.92 14.84 -3.86
N PRO A 173 -9.84 14.02 -4.02
CA PRO A 173 -9.40 13.11 -2.96
C PRO A 173 -8.94 13.81 -1.67
N ALA A 174 -8.75 15.11 -1.71
CA ALA A 174 -8.34 15.90 -0.55
C ALA A 174 -9.53 16.50 0.24
N GLY A 175 -10.76 16.33 -0.28
CA GLY A 175 -12.00 16.89 0.27
C GLY A 175 -12.68 17.88 -0.65
#